data_2525f97bf511e9ae465cceb36833969d
#
_entry.id   2525f97bf511e9ae465cceb36833969d
#
_cell.length_a   1.000
_cell.length_b   1.000
_cell.length_c   1.000
_cell.angle_alpha   90.00
_cell.angle_beta   90.00
_cell.angle_gamma   90.00
#
_symmetry.space_group_name_H-M   'P 1'
#
loop_
_entity.id
_entity.type
_entity.pdbx_description
1 polymer ?
#
loop_
_entity_poly.entity_id
_entity_poly.type
_entity_poly.pdbx_seq_one_letter_code
_entity_poly.pdbx_strand_id
1 'polypeptide(L)'
;MIQNAMKIASDTGMAGISDKIMLVAGLPLNSPHIVNTVRVLILGTILAHASSGGSANPAITRVQGKIIHATSPNDARDKLILLNGEILVCRVLTKDYTPIIRIVKGVICEEVSEISDKMLHDINPNLVWLSHIRHAVEALESGLAVTIDSKQLVVYEGSI
;
A
#
# COMPACT_ATOMS: atom_id res chain seq x y z
N MET A 1 -3.24 13.78 -9.83
CA MET A 1 -3.89 15.00 -9.26
C MET A 1 -4.67 14.69 -7.99
N ILE A 2 -5.69 13.84 -8.02
CA ILE A 2 -6.53 13.50 -6.84
C ILE A 2 -5.70 12.97 -5.68
N GLN A 3 -4.82 12.00 -5.92
CA GLN A 3 -3.94 11.44 -4.88
C GLN A 3 -2.99 12.48 -4.26
N ASN A 4 -2.49 13.44 -5.06
CA ASN A 4 -1.69 14.53 -4.52
C ASN A 4 -2.50 15.46 -3.61
N ALA A 5 -3.75 15.74 -3.96
CA ALA A 5 -4.62 16.55 -3.12
C ALA A 5 -4.93 15.85 -1.78
N MET A 6 -5.21 14.55 -1.82
CA MET A 6 -5.43 13.75 -0.61
C MET A 6 -4.17 13.71 0.27
N LYS A 7 -3.01 13.50 -0.35
CA LYS A 7 -1.72 13.52 0.35
C LYS A 7 -1.46 14.86 1.02
N ILE A 8 -1.63 15.97 0.31
CA ILE A 8 -1.45 17.31 0.86
C ILE A 8 -2.40 17.55 2.04
N ALA A 9 -3.68 17.18 1.90
CA ALA A 9 -4.66 17.34 2.98
C ALA A 9 -4.29 16.55 4.24
N SER A 10 -3.76 15.35 4.07
CA SER A 10 -3.26 14.52 5.16
C SER A 10 -1.97 15.08 5.78
N ASP A 11 -0.97 15.38 4.94
CA ASP A 11 0.35 15.86 5.40
C ASP A 11 0.27 17.22 6.13
N THR A 12 -0.70 18.07 5.75
CA THR A 12 -0.94 19.37 6.40
C THR A 12 -1.86 19.29 7.61
N GLY A 13 -2.39 18.11 7.92
CA GLY A 13 -3.35 17.93 9.02
C GLY A 13 -4.73 18.56 8.78
N MET A 14 -5.04 18.95 7.54
CA MET A 14 -6.36 19.49 7.16
C MET A 14 -7.45 18.41 7.15
N ALA A 15 -7.07 17.17 6.97
CA ALA A 15 -7.98 16.02 7.02
C ALA A 15 -7.30 14.80 7.62
N GLY A 16 -8.03 14.07 8.44
CA GLY A 16 -7.63 12.81 9.05
C GLY A 16 -8.28 11.60 8.39
N ILE A 17 -7.90 10.42 8.85
CA ILE A 17 -8.50 9.15 8.41
C ILE A 17 -10.03 9.20 8.62
N SER A 18 -10.78 8.75 7.64
CA SER A 18 -12.25 8.76 7.57
C SER A 18 -12.90 10.12 7.29
N ASP A 19 -12.12 11.18 7.16
CA ASP A 19 -12.66 12.49 6.77
C ASP A 19 -13.08 12.50 5.31
N LYS A 20 -14.17 13.22 5.03
CA LYS A 20 -14.65 13.44 3.67
C LYS A 20 -14.05 14.71 3.10
N ILE A 21 -13.34 14.56 1.99
CA ILE A 21 -12.76 15.68 1.25
C ILE A 21 -13.60 15.93 0.00
N MET A 22 -14.04 17.17 -0.19
CA MET A 22 -14.67 17.59 -1.42
C MET A 22 -13.61 18.16 -2.38
N LEU A 23 -13.39 17.49 -3.48
CA LEU A 23 -12.55 17.97 -4.57
C LEU A 23 -13.41 18.71 -5.59
N VAL A 24 -13.07 19.97 -5.84
CA VAL A 24 -13.72 20.81 -6.85
C VAL A 24 -12.66 21.18 -7.90
N ALA A 25 -12.86 20.78 -9.15
CA ALA A 25 -11.88 20.99 -10.22
C ALA A 25 -12.51 21.31 -11.56
N GLY A 26 -11.76 22.05 -12.39
CA GLY A 26 -12.03 22.20 -13.81
C GLY A 26 -11.22 21.17 -14.61
N LEU A 27 -11.86 20.38 -15.43
CA LEU A 27 -11.21 19.43 -16.33
C LEU A 27 -11.63 19.74 -17.79
N PRO A 28 -10.70 19.74 -18.78
CA PRO A 28 -9.27 19.46 -18.62
C PRO A 28 -8.52 20.54 -17.83
N LEU A 29 -7.38 20.16 -17.26
CA LEU A 29 -6.49 21.07 -16.56
C LEU A 29 -6.14 22.25 -17.48
N ASN A 30 -6.21 23.48 -16.93
CA ASN A 30 -6.05 24.76 -17.66
C ASN A 30 -7.31 25.30 -18.38
N SER A 31 -8.49 24.77 -18.09
CA SER A 31 -9.73 25.42 -18.48
C SER A 31 -10.00 26.61 -17.55
N PRO A 32 -9.89 27.86 -18.00
CA PRO A 32 -9.75 29.01 -17.09
C PRO A 32 -11.01 29.43 -16.35
N HIS A 33 -12.17 28.82 -16.62
CA HIS A 33 -13.44 29.35 -16.08
C HIS A 33 -14.52 28.33 -15.77
N ILE A 34 -14.24 27.03 -15.83
CA ILE A 34 -15.30 26.02 -15.65
C ILE A 34 -14.90 25.01 -14.57
N VAL A 35 -15.51 25.15 -13.42
CA VAL A 35 -15.59 24.04 -12.45
C VAL A 35 -16.65 23.07 -12.97
N ASN A 36 -16.21 21.93 -13.47
CA ASN A 36 -17.10 20.92 -14.08
C ASN A 36 -17.04 19.57 -13.36
N THR A 37 -16.25 19.48 -12.32
CA THR A 37 -16.06 18.22 -11.57
C THR A 37 -16.10 18.49 -10.08
N VAL A 38 -17.03 17.82 -9.40
CA VAL A 38 -17.09 17.75 -7.94
C VAL A 38 -17.00 16.27 -7.56
N ARG A 39 -16.05 15.92 -6.69
CA ARG A 39 -15.91 14.57 -6.15
C ARG A 39 -15.81 14.62 -4.65
N VAL A 40 -16.53 13.73 -3.99
CA VAL A 40 -16.37 13.47 -2.55
C VAL A 40 -15.47 12.25 -2.40
N LEU A 41 -14.39 12.40 -1.66
CA LEU A 41 -13.39 11.38 -1.38
C LEU A 41 -13.36 11.14 0.11
N ILE A 42 -13.14 9.92 0.53
CA ILE A 42 -12.90 9.57 1.93
C ILE A 42 -11.41 9.31 2.08
N LEU A 43 -10.77 10.05 2.98
CA LEU A 43 -9.35 9.84 3.26
C LEU A 43 -9.18 8.55 4.04
N GLY A 44 -8.28 7.68 3.55
CA GLY A 44 -7.96 6.42 4.22
C GLY A 44 -9.11 5.43 4.25
N THR A 45 -9.82 5.25 3.12
CA THR A 45 -10.73 4.12 2.97
C THR A 45 -9.99 2.82 3.30
N ILE A 46 -10.51 2.04 4.23
CA ILE A 46 -9.93 0.74 4.57
C ILE A 46 -10.30 -0.24 3.44
N LEU A 47 -9.28 -0.79 2.79
CA LEU A 47 -9.43 -1.78 1.73
C LEU A 47 -9.41 -3.20 2.27
N ALA A 48 -8.61 -3.44 3.31
CA ALA A 48 -8.46 -4.77 3.87
C ALA A 48 -8.00 -4.74 5.33
N HIS A 49 -8.37 -5.78 6.07
CA HIS A 49 -7.90 -6.06 7.43
C HIS A 49 -7.04 -7.30 7.44
N ALA A 50 -5.90 -7.22 8.12
CA ALA A 50 -5.02 -8.36 8.37
C ALA A 50 -5.32 -9.00 9.72
N SER A 51 -5.07 -10.30 9.83
CA SER A 51 -5.12 -11.00 11.12
C SER A 51 -3.79 -10.94 11.87
N SER A 52 -2.69 -10.70 11.16
CA SER A 52 -1.37 -10.48 11.76
C SER A 52 -0.50 -9.60 10.87
N GLY A 53 0.56 -9.08 11.44
CA GLY A 53 1.50 -8.23 10.75
C GLY A 53 2.56 -7.68 11.70
N GLY A 54 3.51 -7.00 11.16
CA GLY A 54 4.59 -6.43 11.94
C GLY A 54 5.41 -5.42 11.16
N SER A 55 6.39 -4.89 11.86
CA SER A 55 7.42 -4.02 11.28
C SER A 55 8.77 -4.45 11.82
N ALA A 56 9.75 -4.53 10.95
CA ALA A 56 11.13 -4.78 11.34
C ALA A 56 11.70 -3.63 12.17
N ASN A 57 11.26 -2.40 11.93
CA ASN A 57 11.63 -1.23 12.70
C ASN A 57 10.42 -0.69 13.47
N PRO A 58 10.42 -0.73 14.80
CA PRO A 58 9.31 -0.22 15.61
C PRO A 58 8.94 1.25 15.38
N ALA A 59 9.89 2.05 14.87
CA ALA A 59 9.64 3.44 14.51
C ALA A 59 8.91 3.60 13.17
N ILE A 60 8.89 2.57 12.32
CA ILE A 60 8.26 2.57 11.00
C ILE A 60 7.10 1.58 11.02
N THR A 61 5.92 2.01 11.44
CA THR A 61 4.74 1.16 11.47
C THR A 61 3.85 1.32 10.24
N ARG A 62 4.12 2.32 9.43
CA ARG A 62 3.40 2.64 8.19
C ARG A 62 4.35 2.79 7.02
N VAL A 63 3.96 2.27 5.89
CA VAL A 63 4.64 2.51 4.61
C VAL A 63 3.62 2.72 3.50
N GLN A 64 4.00 3.55 2.55
CA GLN A 64 3.19 3.91 1.39
C GLN A 64 3.87 3.42 0.13
N GLY A 65 3.08 2.99 -0.84
CA GLY A 65 3.60 2.58 -2.12
C GLY A 65 2.53 2.06 -3.07
N LYS A 66 2.98 1.74 -4.28
CA LYS A 66 2.13 1.09 -5.27
C LYS A 66 2.19 -0.42 -5.12
N ILE A 67 1.05 -1.05 -5.26
CA ILE A 67 0.92 -2.50 -5.21
C ILE A 67 1.49 -3.16 -6.47
N ILE A 68 2.19 -4.25 -6.25
CA ILE A 68 2.57 -5.22 -7.27
C ILE A 68 2.03 -6.58 -6.86
N HIS A 69 1.20 -7.16 -7.68
CA HIS A 69 0.82 -8.57 -7.53
C HIS A 69 1.89 -9.48 -8.09
N ALA A 70 2.22 -10.52 -7.36
CA ALA A 70 3.10 -11.56 -7.84
C ALA A 70 2.53 -12.94 -7.58
N THR A 71 2.57 -13.77 -8.63
CA THR A 71 2.22 -15.19 -8.56
C THR A 71 3.42 -16.06 -8.25
N SER A 72 4.63 -15.52 -8.45
CA SER A 72 5.90 -16.16 -8.14
C SER A 72 6.99 -15.11 -7.86
N PRO A 73 8.13 -15.50 -7.27
CA PRO A 73 9.25 -14.59 -7.05
C PRO A 73 9.82 -14.00 -8.36
N ASN A 74 9.85 -14.76 -9.45
CA ASN A 74 10.30 -14.25 -10.75
C ASN A 74 9.33 -13.23 -11.33
N ASP A 75 8.02 -13.50 -11.27
CA ASP A 75 6.98 -12.56 -11.68
C ASP A 75 7.06 -11.25 -10.88
N ALA A 76 7.31 -11.33 -9.57
CA ALA A 76 7.51 -10.16 -8.71
C ALA A 76 8.70 -9.32 -9.17
N ARG A 77 9.82 -9.96 -9.48
CA ARG A 77 11.04 -9.29 -9.94
C ARG A 77 10.83 -8.52 -11.23
N ASP A 78 10.21 -9.15 -12.20
CA ASP A 78 9.96 -8.53 -13.51
C ASP A 78 9.00 -7.35 -13.39
N LYS A 79 7.95 -7.49 -12.59
CA LYS A 79 6.97 -6.42 -12.34
C LYS A 79 7.54 -5.27 -11.52
N LEU A 80 8.41 -5.52 -10.55
CA LEU A 80 9.09 -4.47 -9.79
C LEU A 80 9.89 -3.53 -10.69
N ILE A 81 10.61 -4.09 -11.65
CA ILE A 81 11.41 -3.32 -12.61
C ILE A 81 10.50 -2.49 -13.52
N LEU A 82 9.40 -3.09 -14.00
CA LEU A 82 8.50 -2.47 -14.98
C LEU A 82 7.55 -1.44 -14.37
N LEU A 83 7.03 -1.70 -13.16
CA LEU A 83 5.94 -0.93 -12.57
C LEU A 83 6.39 0.01 -11.45
N ASN A 84 7.67 -0.01 -11.09
CA ASN A 84 8.24 0.79 -10.00
C ASN A 84 7.38 0.69 -8.72
N GLY A 85 6.93 -0.54 -8.42
CA GLY A 85 6.09 -0.82 -7.26
C GLY A 85 6.91 -1.00 -6.00
N GLU A 86 6.28 -0.75 -4.87
CA GLU A 86 6.95 -0.67 -3.58
C GLU A 86 6.33 -1.62 -2.54
N ILE A 87 5.14 -2.14 -2.81
CA ILE A 87 4.41 -3.04 -1.93
C ILE A 87 4.08 -4.32 -2.70
N LEU A 88 4.64 -5.42 -2.23
CA LEU A 88 4.37 -6.74 -2.80
C LEU A 88 3.05 -7.29 -2.24
N VAL A 89 2.18 -7.76 -3.13
CA VAL A 89 1.01 -8.57 -2.78
C VAL A 89 1.17 -9.96 -3.38
N CYS A 90 1.16 -10.99 -2.55
CA CYS A 90 1.26 -12.37 -2.98
C CYS A 90 0.30 -13.27 -2.19
N ARG A 91 -0.03 -14.43 -2.74
CA ARG A 91 -0.89 -15.39 -2.05
C ARG A 91 -0.15 -16.06 -0.90
N VAL A 92 0.99 -16.65 -1.17
CA VAL A 92 1.81 -17.33 -0.17
C VAL A 92 3.20 -16.72 -0.15
N LEU A 93 3.61 -16.18 1.00
CA LEU A 93 4.95 -15.65 1.20
C LEU A 93 5.89 -16.77 1.62
N THR A 94 6.94 -17.01 0.82
CA THR A 94 7.95 -18.05 1.05
C THR A 94 9.37 -17.47 1.07
N LYS A 95 10.36 -18.27 1.44
CA LYS A 95 11.78 -17.88 1.42
C LYS A 95 12.27 -17.46 0.05
N ASP A 96 11.66 -17.97 -1.01
CA ASP A 96 12.07 -17.64 -2.40
C ASP A 96 11.85 -16.17 -2.75
N TYR A 97 10.99 -15.48 -1.99
CA TYR A 97 10.79 -14.03 -2.12
C TYR A 97 11.90 -13.19 -1.47
N THR A 98 12.92 -13.79 -0.84
CA THR A 98 14.01 -13.06 -0.16
C THR A 98 14.62 -11.93 -1.00
N PRO A 99 14.94 -12.12 -2.30
CA PRO A 99 15.49 -11.02 -3.12
C PRO A 99 14.53 -9.84 -3.27
N ILE A 100 13.23 -10.12 -3.30
CA ILE A 100 12.17 -9.11 -3.45
C ILE A 100 11.94 -8.38 -2.14
N ILE A 101 11.88 -9.12 -1.02
CA ILE A 101 11.68 -8.56 0.32
C ILE A 101 12.77 -7.53 0.67
N ARG A 102 13.99 -7.70 0.16
CA ARG A 102 15.10 -6.76 0.37
C ARG A 102 14.87 -5.37 -0.22
N ILE A 103 14.06 -5.26 -1.26
CA ILE A 103 13.91 -4.02 -2.05
C ILE A 103 12.55 -3.38 -1.92
N VAL A 104 11.52 -4.12 -1.50
CA VAL A 104 10.18 -3.57 -1.27
C VAL A 104 10.08 -2.90 0.10
N LYS A 105 9.20 -1.94 0.22
CA LYS A 105 8.88 -1.26 1.48
C LYS A 105 7.91 -2.07 2.33
N GLY A 106 7.02 -2.79 1.67
CA GLY A 106 5.99 -3.55 2.34
C GLY A 106 5.59 -4.83 1.64
N VAL A 107 5.03 -5.75 2.42
CA VAL A 107 4.51 -7.04 1.95
C VAL A 107 3.12 -7.26 2.51
N ILE A 108 2.22 -7.70 1.65
CA ILE A 108 0.86 -8.15 1.98
C ILE A 108 0.71 -9.58 1.45
N CYS A 109 0.28 -10.52 2.30
CA CYS A 109 0.06 -11.89 1.88
C CYS A 109 -1.17 -12.52 2.52
N GLU A 110 -1.72 -13.53 1.83
CA GLU A 110 -2.83 -14.33 2.36
C GLU A 110 -2.33 -15.39 3.33
N GLU A 111 -1.18 -15.97 3.04
CA GLU A 111 -0.55 -16.99 3.87
C GLU A 111 0.96 -16.79 3.97
N VAL A 112 1.55 -17.28 5.04
CA VAL A 112 3.00 -17.31 5.26
C VAL A 112 3.46 -18.76 5.38
N SER A 113 4.48 -19.13 4.61
CA SER A 113 5.05 -20.47 4.65
C SER A 113 6.59 -20.39 4.68
N GLU A 114 7.20 -21.14 5.59
CA GLU A 114 8.66 -21.28 5.72
C GLU A 114 9.46 -20.00 5.99
N ILE A 115 8.80 -18.91 6.34
CA ILE A 115 9.45 -17.65 6.71
C ILE A 115 8.85 -17.13 8.03
N SER A 116 9.70 -16.69 8.94
CA SER A 116 9.28 -16.13 10.22
C SER A 116 9.46 -14.63 10.28
N ASP A 117 8.80 -13.95 11.22
CA ASP A 117 8.94 -12.51 11.43
C ASP A 117 10.40 -12.12 11.69
N LYS A 118 11.15 -12.95 12.43
CA LYS A 118 12.58 -12.74 12.65
C LYS A 118 13.36 -12.76 11.32
N MET A 119 13.05 -13.69 10.43
CA MET A 119 13.69 -13.74 9.11
C MET A 119 13.35 -12.51 8.27
N LEU A 120 12.09 -12.04 8.31
CA LEU A 120 11.70 -10.81 7.63
C LEU A 120 12.50 -9.62 8.13
N HIS A 121 12.67 -9.48 9.44
CA HIS A 121 13.49 -8.47 10.06
C HIS A 121 14.96 -8.54 9.61
N ASP A 122 15.54 -9.74 9.58
CA ASP A 122 16.94 -9.94 9.21
C ASP A 122 17.19 -9.67 7.71
N ILE A 123 16.18 -9.92 6.85
CA ILE A 123 16.25 -9.68 5.41
C ILE A 123 16.14 -8.18 5.08
N ASN A 124 15.20 -7.48 5.69
CA ASN A 124 14.95 -6.06 5.46
C ASN A 124 14.53 -5.36 6.76
N PRO A 125 15.46 -4.61 7.40
CA PRO A 125 15.20 -4.00 8.70
C PRO A 125 14.18 -2.86 8.69
N ASN A 126 13.70 -2.43 7.52
CA ASN A 126 12.68 -1.39 7.39
C ASN A 126 11.36 -1.93 6.80
N LEU A 127 11.24 -3.24 6.67
CA LEU A 127 10.04 -3.86 6.10
C LEU A 127 8.84 -3.71 7.03
N VAL A 128 7.69 -3.40 6.44
CA VAL A 128 6.39 -3.51 7.08
C VAL A 128 5.59 -4.61 6.37
N TRP A 129 4.98 -5.51 7.12
CA TRP A 129 4.22 -6.61 6.53
C TRP A 129 2.86 -6.80 7.19
N LEU A 130 1.92 -7.27 6.40
CA LEU A 130 0.61 -7.71 6.81
C LEU A 130 0.36 -9.11 6.24
N SER A 131 -0.15 -10.00 7.05
CA SER A 131 -0.43 -11.39 6.68
C SER A 131 -1.83 -11.84 7.10
N HIS A 132 -2.26 -12.95 6.51
CA HIS A 132 -3.59 -13.53 6.73
C HIS A 132 -4.72 -12.55 6.34
N ILE A 133 -4.56 -11.90 5.19
CA ILE A 133 -5.60 -11.10 4.55
C ILE A 133 -6.33 -11.97 3.54
N ARG A 134 -7.60 -12.26 3.78
CA ARG A 134 -8.41 -13.08 2.86
C ARG A 134 -8.58 -12.35 1.53
N HIS A 135 -8.35 -13.08 0.43
CA HIS A 135 -8.53 -12.57 -0.93
C HIS A 135 -7.73 -11.29 -1.23
N ALA A 136 -6.54 -11.14 -0.62
CA ALA A 136 -5.70 -9.95 -0.79
C ALA A 136 -5.36 -9.69 -2.27
N VAL A 137 -5.05 -10.74 -3.02
CA VAL A 137 -4.71 -10.65 -4.44
C VAL A 137 -5.89 -10.20 -5.30
N GLU A 138 -7.12 -10.51 -4.88
CA GLU A 138 -8.35 -10.15 -5.61
C GLU A 138 -8.87 -8.77 -5.21
N ALA A 139 -8.70 -8.40 -3.92
CA ALA A 139 -9.23 -7.16 -3.38
C ALA A 139 -8.32 -5.94 -3.63
N LEU A 140 -7.02 -6.15 -3.79
CA LEU A 140 -6.01 -5.10 -3.91
C LEU A 140 -5.44 -5.09 -5.32
N GLU A 141 -5.90 -4.21 -6.18
CA GLU A 141 -5.47 -4.15 -7.58
C GLU A 141 -4.01 -3.72 -7.74
N SER A 142 -3.32 -4.32 -8.72
CA SER A 142 -1.96 -3.93 -9.08
C SER A 142 -1.90 -2.50 -9.60
N GLY A 143 -0.91 -1.73 -9.15
CA GLY A 143 -0.77 -0.31 -9.49
C GLY A 143 -1.54 0.65 -8.57
N LEU A 144 -2.43 0.13 -7.70
CA LEU A 144 -3.11 0.94 -6.70
C LEU A 144 -2.11 1.48 -5.68
N ALA A 145 -2.19 2.77 -5.38
CA ALA A 145 -1.43 3.37 -4.29
C ALA A 145 -2.15 3.07 -2.96
N VAL A 146 -1.40 2.55 -1.99
CA VAL A 146 -1.93 2.20 -0.67
C VAL A 146 -0.97 2.59 0.44
N THR A 147 -1.50 2.65 1.64
CA THR A 147 -0.75 2.72 2.89
C THR A 147 -1.03 1.46 3.71
N ILE A 148 0.01 0.75 4.10
CA ILE A 148 -0.10 -0.34 5.09
C ILE A 148 0.27 0.15 6.47
N ASP A 149 -0.54 -0.23 7.46
CA ASP A 149 -0.33 0.07 8.88
C ASP A 149 -0.27 -1.23 9.67
N SER A 150 0.93 -1.60 10.09
CA SER A 150 1.15 -2.83 10.86
C SER A 150 0.67 -2.75 12.31
N LYS A 151 0.50 -1.54 12.84
CA LYS A 151 -0.01 -1.35 14.20
C LYS A 151 -1.52 -1.53 14.27
N GLN A 152 -2.24 -1.04 13.26
CA GLN A 152 -3.69 -1.19 13.16
C GLN A 152 -4.12 -2.42 12.36
N LEU A 153 -3.18 -3.11 11.70
CA LEU A 153 -3.41 -4.29 10.85
C LEU A 153 -4.37 -4.00 9.69
N VAL A 154 -4.18 -2.87 9.03
CA VAL A 154 -5.07 -2.44 7.93
C VAL A 154 -4.29 -1.95 6.72
N VAL A 155 -4.95 -2.05 5.57
CA VAL A 155 -4.54 -1.44 4.30
C VAL A 155 -5.50 -0.31 3.98
N TYR A 156 -4.99 0.88 3.81
CA TYR A 156 -5.74 2.06 3.39
C TYR A 156 -5.53 2.37 1.92
N GLU A 157 -6.56 2.87 1.27
CA GLU A 157 -6.45 3.43 -0.08
C GLU A 157 -5.69 4.75 -0.04
N GLY A 158 -4.75 4.92 -0.96
CA GLY A 158 -3.98 6.15 -1.12
C GLY A 158 -2.81 6.29 -0.16
N SER A 159 -2.21 7.47 -0.20
CA SER A 159 -1.10 7.88 0.68
C SER A 159 -1.66 8.70 1.84
N ILE A 160 -1.55 8.18 3.05
CA ILE A 160 -2.03 8.79 4.30
C ILE A 160 -0.92 8.84 5.33
#